data_a5b7b9b95fa3bda762d8cdbbbcfce10a
#
_entry.id   a5b7b9b95fa3bda762d8cdbbbcfce10a
#
_cell.length_a   1.000
_cell.length_b   1.000
_cell.length_c   1.000
_cell.angle_alpha   90.00
_cell.angle_beta   90.00
_cell.angle_gamma   90.00
#
_symmetry.space_group_name_H-M   'P 1'
#
loop_
_entity.id
_entity.type
_entity.pdbx_description
1 polymer ?
#
loop_
_entity_poly.entity_id
_entity_poly.type
_entity_poly.pdbx_seq_one_letter_code
_entity_poly.pdbx_strand_id
1 'polypeptide(L)'
;GAAVVSAMLASAWSGGIVPRLDLPLIDDLLKNLWFVLPLTWFMVAGACNAVNLIDGAHGLAGGTALIMFGGIALAAGWSGDAVTLNEALVVMGALVGFLFWNYPRGRIFLGDAGAYFIGFMYAELSIQLIARNSGLSAWYVIMLAGYPIVDTLFAMYRRGVVRRGPLMEP
;
A
#
# COMPACT_ATOMS: atom_id res chain seq x y z
N GLY A 1 -4.25 -15.02 3.29
CA GLY A 1 -3.32 -16.09 3.05
C GLY A 1 -2.74 -16.11 1.63
N ALA A 2 -3.39 -16.80 0.68
CA ALA A 2 -2.83 -17.05 -0.66
C ALA A 2 -2.51 -15.77 -1.45
N ALA A 3 -3.38 -14.76 -1.42
CA ALA A 3 -3.19 -13.49 -2.14
C ALA A 3 -1.92 -12.75 -1.69
N VAL A 4 -1.63 -12.75 -0.39
CA VAL A 4 -0.41 -12.12 0.15
C VAL A 4 0.84 -12.88 -0.30
N VAL A 5 0.79 -14.22 -0.30
CA VAL A 5 1.89 -15.05 -0.81
C VAL A 5 2.12 -14.80 -2.30
N SER A 6 1.04 -14.70 -3.09
CA SER A 6 1.16 -14.37 -4.52
C SER A 6 1.78 -12.99 -4.75
N ALA A 7 1.40 -11.98 -3.96
CA ALA A 7 1.98 -10.65 -4.02
C ALA A 7 3.48 -10.66 -3.66
N MET A 8 3.86 -11.42 -2.62
CA MET A 8 5.27 -11.59 -2.24
C MET A 8 6.10 -12.25 -3.36
N LEU A 9 5.56 -13.28 -3.99
CA LEU A 9 6.23 -13.96 -5.11
C LEU A 9 6.35 -13.03 -6.32
N ALA A 10 5.31 -12.23 -6.61
CA ALA A 10 5.33 -11.26 -7.70
C ALA A 10 6.36 -10.16 -7.45
N SER A 11 6.47 -9.60 -6.23
CA SER A 11 7.49 -8.60 -5.90
C SER A 11 8.91 -9.16 -5.99
N ALA A 12 9.11 -10.42 -5.58
CA ALA A 12 10.40 -11.10 -5.74
C ALA A 12 10.77 -11.32 -7.22
N TRP A 13 9.77 -11.60 -8.06
CA TRP A 13 9.96 -11.77 -9.50
C TRP A 13 10.26 -10.46 -10.22
N SER A 14 9.55 -9.38 -9.87
CA SER A 14 9.74 -8.05 -10.47
C SER A 14 11.06 -7.38 -10.05
N GLY A 15 11.77 -7.94 -9.05
CA GLY A 15 12.95 -7.32 -8.45
C GLY A 15 12.60 -6.11 -7.58
N GLY A 16 11.33 -5.94 -7.23
CA GLY A 16 10.83 -4.90 -6.33
C GLY A 16 11.31 -5.11 -4.91
N ILE A 17 12.52 -4.67 -4.62
CA ILE A 17 13.14 -4.71 -3.29
C ILE A 17 13.19 -3.29 -2.75
N VAL A 18 12.85 -3.10 -1.46
CA VAL A 18 12.93 -1.79 -0.81
C VAL A 18 14.37 -1.26 -0.92
N PRO A 19 14.58 -0.14 -1.66
CA PRO A 19 15.93 0.31 -1.95
C PRO A 19 16.57 1.02 -0.76
N ARG A 20 15.77 1.75 0.03
CA ARG A 20 16.18 2.51 1.22
C ARG A 20 14.97 2.92 2.04
N LEU A 21 15.20 3.26 3.30
CA LEU A 21 14.20 3.83 4.21
C LEU A 21 14.61 5.22 4.70
N ASP A 22 15.74 5.75 4.25
CA ASP A 22 16.35 7.01 4.69
C ASP A 22 16.63 7.00 6.23
N LEU A 23 16.98 5.83 6.74
CA LEU A 23 17.42 5.59 8.12
C LEU A 23 18.81 4.96 8.09
N PRO A 24 19.89 5.70 8.45
CA PRO A 24 21.27 5.25 8.22
C PRO A 24 21.60 3.86 8.75
N LEU A 25 21.11 3.54 9.96
CA LEU A 25 21.35 2.22 10.59
C LEU A 25 20.60 1.09 9.88
N ILE A 26 19.39 1.36 9.38
CA ILE A 26 18.55 0.37 8.72
C ILE A 26 19.00 0.20 7.27
N ASP A 27 19.36 1.30 6.61
CA ASP A 27 19.80 1.28 5.21
C ASP A 27 21.10 0.46 5.04
N ASP A 28 21.96 0.43 6.04
CA ASP A 28 23.12 -0.47 6.04
C ASP A 28 22.71 -1.95 6.12
N LEU A 29 21.67 -2.27 6.88
CA LEU A 29 21.10 -3.63 6.95
C LEU A 29 20.40 -4.04 5.64
N LEU A 30 19.82 -3.08 4.90
CA LEU A 30 19.15 -3.34 3.61
C LEU A 30 20.12 -3.82 2.52
N LYS A 31 21.41 -3.66 2.68
CA LYS A 31 22.44 -4.24 1.79
C LYS A 31 22.48 -5.77 1.87
N ASN A 32 21.93 -6.36 2.93
CA ASN A 32 21.88 -7.80 3.12
C ASN A 32 20.55 -8.36 2.63
N LEU A 33 20.57 -9.25 1.63
CA LEU A 33 19.39 -9.90 1.05
C LEU A 33 18.54 -10.63 2.09
N TRP A 34 19.15 -11.24 3.10
CA TRP A 34 18.44 -11.93 4.18
C TRP A 34 17.60 -11.01 5.07
N PHE A 35 17.91 -9.71 5.05
CA PHE A 35 17.14 -8.71 5.80
C PHE A 35 16.15 -7.96 4.89
N VAL A 36 16.59 -7.54 3.69
CA VAL A 36 15.74 -6.72 2.81
C VAL A 36 14.54 -7.48 2.25
N LEU A 37 14.70 -8.78 1.92
CA LEU A 37 13.59 -9.58 1.39
C LEU A 37 12.44 -9.74 2.40
N PRO A 38 12.66 -10.20 3.64
CA PRO A 38 11.59 -10.27 4.64
C PRO A 38 10.95 -8.91 4.92
N LEU A 39 11.75 -7.84 4.96
CA LEU A 39 11.24 -6.49 5.17
C LEU A 39 10.34 -6.04 4.01
N THR A 40 10.79 -6.25 2.77
CA THR A 40 9.98 -5.95 1.58
C THR A 40 8.65 -6.70 1.62
N TRP A 41 8.69 -7.99 1.90
CA TRP A 41 7.49 -8.82 2.00
C TRP A 41 6.56 -8.34 3.12
N PHE A 42 7.11 -7.96 4.26
CA PHE A 42 6.34 -7.39 5.35
C PHE A 42 5.64 -6.08 4.93
N MET A 43 6.34 -5.20 4.22
CA MET A 43 5.77 -3.93 3.74
C MET A 43 4.69 -4.16 2.68
N VAL A 44 4.93 -5.04 1.71
CA VAL A 44 3.94 -5.40 0.68
C VAL A 44 2.70 -6.04 1.31
N ALA A 45 2.90 -7.02 2.20
CA ALA A 45 1.80 -7.67 2.91
C ALA A 45 1.03 -6.68 3.79
N GLY A 46 1.74 -5.77 4.45
CA GLY A 46 1.17 -4.70 5.26
C GLY A 46 0.29 -3.77 4.43
N ALA A 47 0.76 -3.31 3.27
CA ALA A 47 -0.01 -2.47 2.35
C ALA A 47 -1.27 -3.19 1.85
N CYS A 48 -1.15 -4.46 1.44
CA CYS A 48 -2.29 -5.29 1.03
C CYS A 48 -3.35 -5.39 2.12
N ASN A 49 -2.94 -5.72 3.36
CA ASN A 49 -3.86 -5.84 4.48
C ASN A 49 -4.44 -4.49 4.90
N ALA A 50 -3.67 -3.40 4.85
CA ALA A 50 -4.13 -2.08 5.23
C ALA A 50 -5.24 -1.58 4.28
N VAL A 51 -5.07 -1.75 2.97
CA VAL A 51 -6.12 -1.41 2.00
C VAL A 51 -7.35 -2.30 2.17
N ASN A 52 -7.18 -3.59 2.44
CA ASN A 52 -8.29 -4.50 2.69
C ASN A 52 -9.08 -4.14 3.96
N LEU A 53 -8.40 -3.68 5.01
CA LEU A 53 -9.07 -3.28 6.27
C LEU A 53 -9.92 -2.03 6.12
N ILE A 54 -9.55 -1.08 5.25
CA ILE A 54 -10.34 0.14 5.00
C ILE A 54 -11.47 -0.07 4.00
N ASP A 55 -11.59 -1.23 3.35
CA ASP A 55 -12.69 -1.54 2.41
C ASP A 55 -13.99 -1.90 3.16
N GLY A 56 -14.34 -1.10 4.16
CA GLY A 56 -15.55 -1.28 4.97
C GLY A 56 -16.71 -0.36 4.59
N ALA A 57 -16.50 0.62 3.70
CA ALA A 57 -17.53 1.59 3.31
C ALA A 57 -17.39 1.97 1.83
N HIS A 58 -18.54 2.22 1.17
CA HIS A 58 -18.58 2.60 -0.24
C HIS A 58 -17.76 3.87 -0.50
N GLY A 59 -16.86 3.83 -1.46
CA GLY A 59 -15.97 4.90 -1.85
C GLY A 59 -14.72 5.07 -0.96
N LEU A 60 -14.66 4.49 0.22
CA LEU A 60 -13.56 4.73 1.16
C LEU A 60 -12.24 4.18 0.65
N ALA A 61 -12.15 2.88 0.40
CA ALA A 61 -10.92 2.25 -0.08
C ALA A 61 -10.51 2.78 -1.46
N GLY A 62 -11.47 2.86 -2.41
CA GLY A 62 -11.21 3.38 -3.75
C GLY A 62 -10.81 4.87 -3.76
N GLY A 63 -11.47 5.72 -2.95
CA GLY A 63 -11.14 7.13 -2.83
C GLY A 63 -9.78 7.37 -2.18
N THR A 64 -9.48 6.64 -1.10
CA THR A 64 -8.17 6.68 -0.45
C THR A 64 -7.06 6.24 -1.41
N ALA A 65 -7.27 5.12 -2.11
CA ALA A 65 -6.33 4.64 -3.11
C ALA A 65 -6.10 5.67 -4.23
N LEU A 66 -7.16 6.32 -4.71
CA LEU A 66 -7.05 7.36 -5.73
C LEU A 66 -6.14 8.51 -5.27
N ILE A 67 -6.27 8.94 -4.01
CA ILE A 67 -5.38 9.98 -3.43
C ILE A 67 -3.94 9.47 -3.33
N MET A 68 -3.74 8.24 -2.88
CA MET A 68 -2.43 7.62 -2.74
C MET A 68 -1.69 7.52 -4.10
N PHE A 69 -2.36 7.01 -5.12
CA PHE A 69 -1.80 6.94 -6.49
C PHE A 69 -1.64 8.33 -7.12
N GLY A 70 -2.53 9.28 -6.80
CA GLY A 70 -2.39 10.67 -7.19
C GLY A 70 -1.11 11.30 -6.65
N GLY A 71 -0.76 11.03 -5.39
CA GLY A 71 0.52 11.43 -4.80
C GLY A 71 1.72 10.81 -5.51
N ILE A 72 1.66 9.49 -5.82
CA ILE A 72 2.71 8.83 -6.62
C ILE A 72 2.85 9.48 -8.00
N ALA A 73 1.74 9.73 -8.70
CA ALA A 73 1.74 10.34 -10.02
C ALA A 73 2.35 11.75 -10.01
N LEU A 74 2.01 12.57 -9.00
CA LEU A 74 2.58 13.90 -8.82
C LEU A 74 4.11 13.84 -8.60
N ALA A 75 4.56 12.97 -7.69
CA ALA A 75 6.00 12.83 -7.43
C ALA A 75 6.77 12.30 -8.64
N ALA A 76 6.22 11.32 -9.35
CA ALA A 76 6.80 10.78 -10.58
C ALA A 76 6.87 11.84 -11.68
N GLY A 77 5.81 12.65 -11.83
CA GLY A 77 5.78 13.75 -12.80
C GLY A 77 6.83 14.81 -12.51
N TRP A 78 7.00 15.21 -11.24
CA TRP A 78 8.04 16.18 -10.86
C TRP A 78 9.46 15.63 -11.00
N SER A 79 9.65 14.34 -10.81
CA SER A 79 10.95 13.67 -10.94
C SER A 79 11.28 13.29 -12.39
N GLY A 80 10.33 13.43 -13.34
CA GLY A 80 10.51 13.02 -14.74
C GLY A 80 10.45 11.49 -14.93
N ASP A 81 9.96 10.73 -13.97
CA ASP A 81 9.78 9.28 -14.07
C ASP A 81 8.48 8.94 -14.82
N ALA A 82 8.57 8.99 -16.16
CA ALA A 82 7.41 8.74 -17.02
C ALA A 82 6.82 7.33 -16.87
N VAL A 83 7.63 6.35 -16.49
CA VAL A 83 7.17 4.95 -16.33
C VAL A 83 6.24 4.87 -15.14
N THR A 84 6.71 5.25 -13.96
CA THR A 84 5.90 5.21 -12.72
C THR A 84 4.68 6.15 -12.84
N LEU A 85 4.83 7.31 -13.52
CA LEU A 85 3.71 8.21 -13.79
C LEU A 85 2.61 7.51 -14.60
N ASN A 86 2.95 6.86 -15.71
CA ASN A 86 1.98 6.19 -16.57
C ASN A 86 1.29 5.03 -15.84
N GLU A 87 2.04 4.22 -15.09
CA GLU A 87 1.50 3.13 -14.30
C GLU A 87 0.50 3.64 -13.24
N ALA A 88 0.84 4.70 -12.52
CA ALA A 88 -0.05 5.33 -11.54
C ALA A 88 -1.33 5.89 -12.21
N LEU A 89 -1.22 6.53 -13.37
CA LEU A 89 -2.37 7.07 -14.11
C LEU A 89 -3.30 5.95 -14.60
N VAL A 90 -2.78 4.81 -15.04
CA VAL A 90 -3.58 3.64 -15.43
C VAL A 90 -4.40 3.12 -14.24
N VAL A 91 -3.76 2.95 -13.07
CA VAL A 91 -4.46 2.52 -11.86
C VAL A 91 -5.50 3.55 -11.43
N MET A 92 -5.17 4.84 -11.48
CA MET A 92 -6.12 5.92 -11.18
C MET A 92 -7.34 5.89 -12.10
N GLY A 93 -7.14 5.68 -13.41
CA GLY A 93 -8.24 5.54 -14.38
C GLY A 93 -9.17 4.38 -14.03
N ALA A 94 -8.62 3.23 -13.67
CA ALA A 94 -9.38 2.06 -13.22
C ALA A 94 -10.17 2.36 -11.92
N LEU A 95 -9.53 3.06 -10.96
CA LEU A 95 -10.17 3.45 -9.70
C LEU A 95 -11.31 4.45 -9.91
N VAL A 96 -11.17 5.41 -10.81
CA VAL A 96 -12.25 6.35 -11.17
C VAL A 96 -13.42 5.59 -11.77
N GLY A 97 -13.17 4.66 -12.70
CA GLY A 97 -14.22 3.79 -13.27
C GLY A 97 -14.91 2.94 -12.20
N PHE A 98 -14.16 2.34 -11.28
CA PHE A 98 -14.71 1.62 -10.14
C PHE A 98 -15.58 2.51 -9.25
N LEU A 99 -15.06 3.69 -8.84
CA LEU A 99 -15.77 4.62 -7.95
C LEU A 99 -17.07 5.12 -8.54
N PHE A 100 -17.18 5.29 -9.84
CA PHE A 100 -18.41 5.69 -10.52
C PHE A 100 -19.58 4.73 -10.22
N TRP A 101 -19.29 3.44 -10.07
CA TRP A 101 -20.30 2.43 -9.75
C TRP A 101 -20.39 2.10 -8.27
N ASN A 102 -19.28 2.23 -7.54
CA ASN A 102 -19.24 1.95 -6.11
C ASN A 102 -19.83 3.07 -5.26
N TYR A 103 -19.51 4.34 -5.56
CA TYR A 103 -19.97 5.48 -4.77
C TYR A 103 -21.13 6.23 -5.44
N PRO A 104 -22.16 6.67 -4.71
CA PRO A 104 -22.43 6.43 -3.29
C PRO A 104 -23.24 5.15 -3.01
N ARG A 105 -23.75 4.48 -4.05
CA ARG A 105 -24.80 3.45 -3.95
C ARG A 105 -24.28 2.01 -3.78
N GLY A 106 -23.00 1.76 -3.83
CA GLY A 106 -22.42 0.43 -3.67
C GLY A 106 -22.93 -0.60 -4.68
N ARG A 107 -23.05 -0.23 -5.96
CA ARG A 107 -23.52 -1.15 -7.00
C ARG A 107 -22.52 -2.27 -7.32
N ILE A 108 -21.24 -2.01 -7.11
CA ILE A 108 -20.15 -2.98 -7.19
C ILE A 108 -19.29 -2.85 -5.96
N PHE A 109 -18.60 -3.93 -5.59
CA PHE A 109 -17.69 -3.99 -4.45
C PHE A 109 -16.29 -4.34 -4.94
N LEU A 110 -15.29 -3.81 -4.24
CA LEU A 110 -13.88 -4.09 -4.52
C LEU A 110 -13.56 -5.55 -4.18
N GLY A 111 -14.02 -5.98 -3.01
CA GLY A 111 -13.75 -7.30 -2.45
C GLY A 111 -12.29 -7.51 -2.08
N ASP A 112 -12.00 -8.59 -1.37
CA ASP A 112 -10.64 -8.89 -0.90
C ASP A 112 -9.61 -8.93 -2.03
N ALA A 113 -9.97 -9.52 -3.17
CA ALA A 113 -9.05 -9.62 -4.31
C ALA A 113 -8.67 -8.25 -4.87
N GLY A 114 -9.65 -7.35 -5.03
CA GLY A 114 -9.41 -6.00 -5.51
C GLY A 114 -8.62 -5.17 -4.50
N ALA A 115 -8.97 -5.27 -3.21
CA ALA A 115 -8.27 -4.55 -2.15
C ALA A 115 -6.81 -4.98 -2.03
N TYR A 116 -6.52 -6.29 -2.06
CA TYR A 116 -5.15 -6.81 -2.07
C TYR A 116 -4.38 -6.40 -3.32
N PHE A 117 -5.02 -6.41 -4.49
CA PHE A 117 -4.39 -5.97 -5.73
C PHE A 117 -3.98 -4.49 -5.67
N ILE A 118 -4.87 -3.61 -5.18
CA ILE A 118 -4.58 -2.19 -5.01
C ILE A 118 -3.44 -1.98 -4.01
N GLY A 119 -3.45 -2.66 -2.87
CA GLY A 119 -2.39 -2.59 -1.88
C GLY A 119 -1.04 -3.06 -2.42
N PHE A 120 -1.04 -4.15 -3.20
CA PHE A 120 0.14 -4.64 -3.90
C PHE A 120 0.68 -3.62 -4.91
N MET A 121 -0.16 -3.11 -5.80
CA MET A 121 0.22 -2.11 -6.80
C MET A 121 0.78 -0.85 -6.15
N TYR A 122 0.18 -0.41 -5.04
CA TYR A 122 0.68 0.73 -4.29
C TYR A 122 2.10 0.48 -3.74
N ALA A 123 2.33 -0.67 -3.12
CA ALA A 123 3.64 -1.03 -2.60
C ALA A 123 4.69 -1.11 -3.71
N GLU A 124 4.35 -1.77 -4.82
CA GLU A 124 5.25 -1.95 -5.97
C GLU A 124 5.63 -0.61 -6.61
N LEU A 125 4.64 0.26 -6.91
CA LEU A 125 4.92 1.58 -7.48
C LEU A 125 5.68 2.47 -6.50
N SER A 126 5.44 2.34 -5.20
CA SER A 126 6.19 3.06 -4.16
C SER A 126 7.67 2.66 -4.15
N ILE A 127 7.94 1.36 -4.20
CA ILE A 127 9.31 0.83 -4.26
C ILE A 127 10.03 1.32 -5.52
N GLN A 128 9.37 1.22 -6.69
CA GLN A 128 9.93 1.66 -7.97
C GLN A 128 10.19 3.17 -7.97
N LEU A 129 9.26 3.98 -7.47
CA LEU A 129 9.41 5.43 -7.39
C LEU A 129 10.65 5.81 -6.59
N ILE A 130 10.84 5.21 -5.40
CA ILE A 130 11.99 5.49 -4.54
C ILE A 130 13.30 4.92 -5.11
N ALA A 131 13.25 3.77 -5.77
CA ALA A 131 14.42 3.17 -6.41
C ALA A 131 14.96 4.01 -7.57
N ARG A 132 14.06 4.59 -8.38
CA ARG A 132 14.42 5.38 -9.56
C ARG A 132 14.76 6.84 -9.24
N ASN A 133 14.27 7.37 -8.13
CA ASN A 133 14.36 8.79 -7.80
C ASN A 133 15.09 9.00 -6.47
N SER A 134 16.41 9.19 -6.53
CA SER A 134 17.25 9.38 -5.32
C SER A 134 16.92 10.66 -4.52
N GLY A 135 16.31 11.65 -5.15
CA GLY A 135 15.89 12.90 -4.48
C GLY A 135 14.58 12.81 -3.70
N LEU A 136 13.81 11.71 -3.83
CA LEU A 136 12.57 11.50 -3.09
C LEU A 136 12.84 10.71 -1.82
N SER A 137 12.34 11.17 -0.68
CA SER A 137 12.44 10.41 0.57
C SER A 137 11.47 9.23 0.59
N ALA A 138 11.91 8.08 1.14
CA ALA A 138 11.06 6.92 1.36
C ALA A 138 9.87 7.23 2.27
N TRP A 139 9.99 8.20 3.16
CA TRP A 139 8.91 8.65 4.03
C TRP A 139 7.74 9.26 3.28
N TYR A 140 7.97 9.81 2.08
CA TYR A 140 6.90 10.37 1.26
C TYR A 140 5.79 9.33 0.97
N VAL A 141 6.16 8.16 0.48
CA VAL A 141 5.18 7.11 0.18
C VAL A 141 4.53 6.52 1.44
N ILE A 142 5.27 6.45 2.55
CA ILE A 142 4.70 6.03 3.84
C ILE A 142 3.63 7.03 4.32
N MET A 143 3.88 8.32 4.18
CA MET A 143 2.91 9.38 4.55
C MET A 143 1.67 9.36 3.67
N LEU A 144 1.80 9.07 2.37
CA LEU A 144 0.64 8.90 1.49
C LEU A 144 -0.28 7.74 1.95
N ALA A 145 0.30 6.67 2.47
CA ALA A 145 -0.44 5.55 3.07
C ALA A 145 -0.84 5.80 4.54
N GLY A 146 -0.71 7.01 5.03
CA GLY A 146 -0.93 7.34 6.45
C GLY A 146 -2.31 6.93 6.95
N TYR A 147 -3.37 7.17 6.19
CA TYR A 147 -4.72 6.77 6.59
C TYR A 147 -4.87 5.25 6.75
N PRO A 148 -4.57 4.39 5.74
CA PRO A 148 -4.61 2.94 5.90
C PRO A 148 -3.73 2.41 7.04
N ILE A 149 -2.54 2.99 7.22
CA ILE A 149 -1.61 2.59 8.29
C ILE A 149 -2.23 2.87 9.66
N VAL A 150 -2.71 4.11 9.89
CA VAL A 150 -3.29 4.51 11.18
C VAL A 150 -4.53 3.70 11.50
N ASP A 151 -5.42 3.48 10.53
CA ASP A 151 -6.63 2.67 10.72
C ASP A 151 -6.28 1.22 11.08
N THR A 152 -5.28 0.64 10.39
CA THR A 152 -4.78 -0.71 10.69
C THR A 152 -4.23 -0.80 12.11
N LEU A 153 -3.38 0.14 12.52
CA LEU A 153 -2.81 0.18 13.86
C LEU A 153 -3.90 0.33 14.93
N PHE A 154 -4.88 1.20 14.67
CA PHE A 154 -6.00 1.39 15.59
C PHE A 154 -6.89 0.14 15.68
N ALA A 155 -7.15 -0.54 14.56
CA ALA A 155 -7.87 -1.80 14.55
C ALA A 155 -7.14 -2.90 15.32
N MET A 156 -5.82 -2.99 15.19
CA MET A 156 -4.98 -3.93 15.95
C MET A 156 -5.01 -3.62 17.44
N TYR A 157 -4.86 -2.34 17.81
CA TYR A 157 -4.95 -1.90 19.21
C TYR A 157 -6.30 -2.27 19.81
N ARG A 158 -7.40 -1.95 19.14
CA ARG A 158 -8.75 -2.26 19.60
C ARG A 158 -8.97 -3.77 19.79
N ARG A 159 -8.50 -4.59 18.86
CA ARG A 159 -8.59 -6.05 18.97
C ARG A 159 -7.71 -6.62 20.08
N GLY A 160 -6.53 -6.07 20.29
CA GLY A 160 -5.57 -6.55 21.30
C GLY A 160 -5.93 -6.15 22.73
N VAL A 161 -6.43 -4.93 22.92
CA VAL A 161 -6.67 -4.36 24.24
C VAL A 161 -8.14 -4.49 24.67
N VAL A 162 -9.08 -4.13 23.81
CA VAL A 162 -10.51 -4.07 24.17
C VAL A 162 -11.13 -5.46 24.26
N ARG A 163 -10.75 -6.42 23.40
CA ARG A 163 -11.25 -7.81 23.47
C ARG A 163 -10.71 -8.62 24.63
N ARG A 164 -9.69 -8.14 25.35
CA ARG A 164 -9.14 -8.78 26.57
C ARG A 164 -9.67 -8.15 27.86
N GLY A 165 -10.56 -7.17 27.76
CA GLY A 165 -11.19 -6.57 28.93
C GLY A 165 -12.29 -7.46 29.53
N PRO A 166 -12.45 -7.51 30.87
CA PRO A 166 -13.41 -8.35 31.57
C PRO A 166 -14.89 -8.00 31.33
N LEU A 167 -15.18 -7.02 30.47
CA LEU A 167 -16.54 -6.54 30.15
C LEU A 167 -17.19 -7.22 28.93
N MET A 168 -16.57 -8.27 28.34
CA MET A 168 -17.12 -9.04 27.24
C MET A 168 -17.15 -10.54 27.50
N GLU A 169 -17.44 -10.97 28.71
CA GLU A 169 -17.98 -12.32 28.93
C GLU A 169 -19.49 -12.27 28.64
N PRO A 170 -20.02 -13.28 27.86
CA PRO A 170 -21.43 -13.37 27.50
C PRO A 170 -22.34 -13.56 28.68
#